data_37f52539e03ce13c93eb0f9a0f722248
#
_entry.id   37f52539e03ce13c93eb0f9a0f722248
#
_cell.length_a   1.000
_cell.length_b   1.000
_cell.length_c   1.000
_cell.angle_alpha   90.00
_cell.angle_beta   90.00
_cell.angle_gamma   90.00
#
_symmetry.space_group_name_H-M   'P 1'
#
loop_
_entity.id
_entity.type
_entity.pdbx_description
1 polymer ?
#
loop_
_entity_poly.entity_id
_entity_poly.type
_entity_poly.pdbx_seq_one_letter_code
_entity_poly.pdbx_strand_id
1 'polypeptide(L)'
;MKIFDARDVVQFAVRIEEDGEAFYHKAALAAQDKDTRDLFNFLADEEIQHKALFREMLSKMEALQPAETYDGEYAAYLSDYIDGKVIFTKDVQQGFIPDTKDTLSTIAFAMQREADSILYYHEVKRFMDEKYYNIIDKIITEERKHFSKLSELRKKYA
;
A
#
# COMPACT_ATOMS: atom_id res chain seq x y z
N MET A 1 16.96 19.10 -3.67
CA MET A 1 15.61 18.65 -3.35
C MET A 1 15.16 17.73 -4.49
N LYS A 2 14.77 16.51 -4.17
CA LYS A 2 14.30 15.57 -5.19
C LYS A 2 12.87 15.98 -5.57
N ILE A 3 12.67 16.38 -6.82
CA ILE A 3 11.31 16.69 -7.32
C ILE A 3 10.69 15.35 -7.71
N PHE A 4 9.60 14.97 -7.05
CA PHE A 4 8.82 13.80 -7.43
C PHE A 4 7.90 14.15 -8.60
N ASP A 5 7.95 13.33 -9.64
CA ASP A 5 6.99 13.40 -10.73
C ASP A 5 5.86 12.34 -10.56
N ALA A 6 4.87 12.40 -11.43
CA ALA A 6 3.76 11.45 -11.37
C ALA A 6 4.22 9.99 -11.52
N ARG A 7 5.29 9.72 -12.26
CA ARG A 7 5.86 8.38 -12.41
C ARG A 7 6.48 7.88 -11.11
N ASP A 8 7.26 8.74 -10.42
CA ASP A 8 7.82 8.41 -9.11
C ASP A 8 6.73 8.04 -8.12
N VAL A 9 5.64 8.81 -8.10
CA VAL A 9 4.49 8.59 -7.20
C VAL A 9 3.83 7.23 -7.47
N VAL A 10 3.64 6.86 -8.74
CA VAL A 10 3.08 5.54 -9.11
C VAL A 10 4.08 4.41 -8.85
N GLN A 11 5.39 4.63 -9.05
CA GLN A 11 6.41 3.63 -8.68
C GLN A 11 6.40 3.33 -7.19
N PHE A 12 6.21 4.31 -6.33
CA PHE A 12 6.03 4.08 -4.89
C PHE A 12 4.76 3.28 -4.60
N ALA A 13 3.66 3.52 -5.31
CA ALA A 13 2.46 2.70 -5.18
C ALA A 13 2.75 1.23 -5.54
N VAL A 14 3.45 0.97 -6.64
CA VAL A 14 3.88 -0.40 -6.99
C VAL A 14 4.67 -1.07 -5.87
N ARG A 15 5.60 -0.34 -5.22
CA ARG A 15 6.38 -0.88 -4.10
C ARG A 15 5.53 -1.16 -2.87
N ILE A 16 4.55 -0.32 -2.57
CA ILE A 16 3.60 -0.57 -1.48
C ILE A 16 2.91 -1.91 -1.68
N GLU A 17 2.44 -2.18 -2.90
CA GLU A 17 1.76 -3.43 -3.22
C GLU A 17 2.72 -4.65 -3.19
N GLU A 18 3.96 -4.49 -3.66
CA GLU A 18 4.97 -5.55 -3.56
C GLU A 18 5.29 -5.91 -2.11
N ASP A 19 5.46 -4.91 -1.25
CA ASP A 19 5.71 -5.10 0.17
C ASP A 19 4.47 -5.71 0.86
N GLY A 20 3.27 -5.32 0.46
CA GLY A 20 2.01 -5.88 0.93
C GLY A 20 1.87 -7.35 0.59
N GLU A 21 2.09 -7.72 -0.66
CA GLU A 21 2.11 -9.11 -1.11
C GLU A 21 3.07 -9.97 -0.28
N ALA A 22 4.33 -9.52 -0.13
CA ALA A 22 5.34 -10.23 0.64
C ALA A 22 4.95 -10.37 2.12
N PHE A 23 4.40 -9.31 2.71
CA PHE A 23 3.91 -9.32 4.08
C PHE A 23 2.78 -10.33 4.27
N TYR A 24 1.74 -10.30 3.43
CA TYR A 24 0.60 -11.19 3.59
C TYR A 24 0.93 -12.64 3.33
N HIS A 25 1.80 -12.96 2.36
CA HIS A 25 2.28 -14.33 2.17
C HIS A 25 3.00 -14.86 3.42
N LYS A 26 3.87 -14.06 4.02
CA LYS A 26 4.60 -14.46 5.22
C LYS A 26 3.67 -14.58 6.43
N ALA A 27 2.71 -13.66 6.58
CA ALA A 27 1.69 -13.74 7.62
C ALA A 27 0.82 -15.01 7.47
N ALA A 28 0.45 -15.38 6.24
CA ALA A 28 -0.29 -16.61 5.96
C ALA A 28 0.48 -17.87 6.37
N LEU A 29 1.79 -17.92 6.09
CA LEU A 29 2.65 -19.05 6.50
C LEU A 29 2.75 -19.20 8.02
N ALA A 30 2.72 -18.09 8.76
CA ALA A 30 2.79 -18.08 10.22
C ALA A 30 1.43 -18.30 10.91
N ALA A 31 0.32 -18.18 10.18
CA ALA A 31 -1.03 -18.28 10.74
C ALA A 31 -1.33 -19.67 11.32
N GLN A 32 -1.84 -19.68 12.56
CA GLN A 32 -2.11 -20.92 13.31
C GLN A 32 -3.41 -21.59 12.87
N ASP A 33 -4.40 -20.82 12.47
CA ASP A 33 -5.71 -21.33 12.05
C ASP A 33 -5.99 -21.07 10.57
N LYS A 34 -6.95 -21.84 10.05
CA LYS A 34 -7.27 -21.82 8.63
C LYS A 34 -7.90 -20.48 8.19
N ASP A 35 -8.80 -19.92 8.96
CA ASP A 35 -9.53 -18.70 8.58
C ASP A 35 -8.55 -17.52 8.44
N THR A 36 -7.62 -17.39 9.39
CA THR A 36 -6.56 -16.37 9.37
C THR A 36 -5.65 -16.55 8.17
N ARG A 37 -5.24 -17.78 7.90
CA ARG A 37 -4.40 -18.11 6.73
C ARG A 37 -5.10 -17.79 5.42
N ASP A 38 -6.36 -18.19 5.30
CA ASP A 38 -7.15 -17.95 4.09
C ASP A 38 -7.35 -16.45 3.83
N LEU A 39 -7.58 -15.67 4.89
CA LEU A 39 -7.69 -14.21 4.76
C LEU A 39 -6.36 -13.58 4.29
N PHE A 40 -5.24 -13.96 4.91
CA PHE A 40 -3.94 -13.40 4.49
C PHE A 40 -3.55 -13.79 3.06
N ASN A 41 -3.86 -15.02 2.63
CA ASN A 41 -3.66 -15.42 1.23
C ASN A 41 -4.56 -14.62 0.29
N PHE A 42 -5.83 -14.42 0.64
CA PHE A 42 -6.74 -13.58 -0.14
C PHE A 42 -6.19 -12.14 -0.27
N LEU A 43 -5.72 -11.55 0.83
CA LEU A 43 -5.14 -10.21 0.80
C LEU A 43 -3.88 -10.15 -0.07
N ALA A 44 -3.00 -11.16 0.00
CA ALA A 44 -1.84 -11.24 -0.88
C ALA A 44 -2.23 -11.27 -2.36
N ASP A 45 -3.28 -12.00 -2.73
CA ASP A 45 -3.78 -12.05 -4.10
C ASP A 45 -4.34 -10.70 -4.57
N GLU A 46 -5.01 -9.96 -3.68
CA GLU A 46 -5.50 -8.60 -3.98
C GLU A 46 -4.35 -7.61 -4.20
N GLU A 47 -3.29 -7.67 -3.38
CA GLU A 47 -2.08 -6.84 -3.57
C GLU A 47 -1.43 -7.10 -4.94
N ILE A 48 -1.41 -8.36 -5.40
CA ILE A 48 -0.93 -8.70 -6.75
C ILE A 48 -1.75 -8.00 -7.83
N GLN A 49 -3.07 -7.95 -7.68
CA GLN A 49 -3.96 -7.28 -8.63
C GLN A 49 -3.76 -5.76 -8.63
N HIS A 50 -3.66 -5.14 -7.45
CA HIS A 50 -3.40 -3.71 -7.31
C HIS A 50 -2.04 -3.35 -7.93
N LYS A 51 -1.00 -4.12 -7.64
CA LYS A 51 0.32 -3.97 -8.25
C LYS A 51 0.26 -3.99 -9.78
N ALA A 52 -0.49 -4.93 -10.36
CA ALA A 52 -0.66 -5.03 -11.80
C ALA A 52 -1.34 -3.78 -12.39
N LEU A 53 -2.37 -3.24 -11.72
CA LEU A 53 -3.04 -2.01 -12.12
C LEU A 53 -2.10 -0.79 -12.08
N PHE A 54 -1.31 -0.63 -11.03
CA PHE A 54 -0.33 0.47 -10.95
C PHE A 54 0.78 0.32 -12.00
N ARG A 55 1.26 -0.89 -12.26
CA ARG A 55 2.24 -1.16 -13.34
C ARG A 55 1.66 -0.85 -14.71
N GLU A 56 0.41 -1.18 -14.96
CA GLU A 56 -0.28 -0.83 -16.20
C GLU A 56 -0.39 0.69 -16.37
N MET A 57 -0.79 1.41 -15.32
CA MET A 57 -0.80 2.87 -15.33
C MET A 57 0.59 3.42 -15.65
N LEU A 58 1.63 2.93 -14.98
CA LEU A 58 3.01 3.36 -15.19
C LEU A 58 3.49 3.14 -16.63
N SER A 59 3.08 2.02 -17.26
CA SER A 59 3.44 1.71 -18.65
C SER A 59 2.78 2.64 -19.67
N LYS A 60 1.61 3.16 -19.35
CA LYS A 60 0.84 4.10 -20.19
C LYS A 60 1.20 5.56 -19.95
N MET A 61 1.92 5.84 -18.89
CA MET A 61 2.45 7.17 -18.63
C MET A 61 3.66 7.36 -19.56
N GLU A 62 3.46 8.12 -20.64
CA GLU A 62 4.55 8.54 -21.51
C GLU A 62 5.64 9.23 -20.67
N ALA A 63 6.90 9.21 -21.16
CA ALA A 63 7.97 9.99 -20.56
C ALA A 63 7.59 11.48 -20.68
N LEU A 64 6.76 11.91 -19.78
CA LEU A 64 6.18 13.25 -19.78
C LEU A 64 7.17 14.25 -19.23
N GLN A 65 7.05 15.44 -19.79
CA GLN A 65 7.60 16.65 -19.22
C GLN A 65 7.31 16.71 -17.71
N PRO A 66 8.26 17.23 -16.91
CA PRO A 66 8.05 17.31 -15.48
C PRO A 66 6.68 17.90 -15.20
N ALA A 67 5.88 17.20 -14.41
CA ALA A 67 4.63 17.73 -13.89
C ALA A 67 4.90 19.11 -13.29
N GLU A 68 3.96 20.03 -13.46
CA GLU A 68 4.05 21.38 -12.90
C GLU A 68 4.62 21.28 -11.47
N THR A 69 5.68 22.04 -11.23
CA THR A 69 6.42 22.05 -9.98
C THR A 69 5.44 22.35 -8.85
N TYR A 70 5.13 21.35 -8.04
CA TYR A 70 4.44 21.60 -6.78
C TYR A 70 5.31 22.50 -5.91
N ASP A 71 4.68 23.38 -5.14
CA ASP A 71 5.37 24.21 -4.17
C ASP A 71 6.31 23.34 -3.32
N GLY A 72 7.50 23.85 -3.03
CA GLY A 72 8.53 23.09 -2.31
C GLY A 72 8.06 22.48 -1.00
N GLU A 73 7.07 23.09 -0.35
CA GLU A 73 6.41 22.59 0.86
C GLU A 73 5.67 21.26 0.65
N TYR A 74 5.03 21.08 -0.51
CA TYR A 74 4.30 19.85 -0.80
C TYR A 74 5.24 18.69 -1.12
N ALA A 75 6.33 18.94 -1.84
CA ALA A 75 7.36 17.93 -2.09
C ALA A 75 8.07 17.50 -0.80
N ALA A 76 8.33 18.46 0.12
CA ALA A 76 8.86 18.15 1.45
C ALA A 76 7.87 17.31 2.27
N TYR A 77 6.60 17.67 2.27
CA TYR A 77 5.53 16.90 2.93
C TYR A 77 5.48 15.46 2.43
N LEU A 78 5.50 15.24 1.10
CA LEU A 78 5.51 13.89 0.52
C LEU A 78 6.75 13.09 0.91
N SER A 79 7.93 13.72 0.89
CA SER A 79 9.18 13.07 1.30
C SER A 79 9.10 12.65 2.76
N ASP A 80 8.67 13.55 3.65
CA ASP A 80 8.51 13.26 5.07
C ASP A 80 7.44 12.20 5.32
N TYR A 81 6.34 12.23 4.55
CA TYR A 81 5.29 11.23 4.62
C TYR A 81 5.82 9.83 4.24
N ILE A 82 6.55 9.74 3.13
CA ILE A 82 7.14 8.49 2.66
C ILE A 82 8.14 7.94 3.68
N ASP A 83 9.04 8.79 4.19
CA ASP A 83 10.09 8.40 5.12
C ASP A 83 9.54 8.00 6.50
N GLY A 84 8.43 8.60 6.92
CA GLY A 84 7.84 8.41 8.24
C GLY A 84 6.76 7.31 8.32
N LYS A 85 6.32 6.73 7.19
CA LYS A 85 5.23 5.75 7.19
C LYS A 85 5.71 4.31 7.25
N VAL A 86 4.93 3.46 7.91
CA VAL A 86 5.17 2.01 8.07
C VAL A 86 5.41 1.33 6.71
N ILE A 87 4.71 1.76 5.67
CA ILE A 87 4.83 1.21 4.32
C ILE A 87 6.19 1.48 3.66
N PHE A 88 6.94 2.47 4.15
CA PHE A 88 8.23 2.89 3.59
C PHE A 88 9.40 2.78 4.57
N THR A 89 9.18 2.25 5.76
CA THR A 89 10.28 2.06 6.72
C THR A 89 11.30 1.06 6.17
N LYS A 90 12.56 1.25 6.54
CA LYS A 90 13.64 0.34 6.15
C LYS A 90 13.34 -1.10 6.57
N ASP A 91 12.65 -1.28 7.68
CA ASP A 91 12.26 -2.58 8.21
C ASP A 91 11.29 -3.30 7.27
N VAL A 92 10.32 -2.59 6.70
CA VAL A 92 9.40 -3.12 5.69
C VAL A 92 10.16 -3.41 4.39
N GLN A 93 11.03 -2.50 3.94
CA GLN A 93 11.86 -2.69 2.75
C GLN A 93 12.82 -3.88 2.86
N GLN A 94 13.27 -4.20 4.08
CA GLN A 94 14.14 -5.34 4.36
C GLN A 94 13.36 -6.63 4.62
N GLY A 95 12.04 -6.62 4.45
CA GLY A 95 11.17 -7.75 4.76
C GLY A 95 11.06 -8.02 6.26
N PHE A 96 11.35 -7.01 7.10
CA PHE A 96 11.09 -7.09 8.52
C PHE A 96 9.58 -7.10 8.73
N ILE A 97 9.08 -8.28 9.05
CA ILE A 97 7.73 -8.45 9.53
C ILE A 97 7.85 -8.57 11.04
N PRO A 98 7.07 -7.77 11.81
CA PRO A 98 7.01 -7.96 13.25
C PRO A 98 6.78 -9.43 13.56
N ASP A 99 7.28 -9.89 14.70
CA ASP A 99 7.19 -11.30 15.08
C ASP A 99 5.76 -11.81 14.86
N THR A 100 5.56 -12.54 13.78
CA THR A 100 4.25 -13.04 13.35
C THR A 100 3.71 -14.15 14.26
N LYS A 101 4.44 -14.47 15.34
CA LYS A 101 3.95 -15.40 16.37
C LYS A 101 2.77 -14.83 17.14
N ASP A 102 2.64 -13.50 17.21
CA ASP A 102 1.47 -12.85 17.78
C ASP A 102 0.50 -12.42 16.68
N THR A 103 -0.57 -13.16 16.55
CA THR A 103 -1.62 -12.91 15.54
C THR A 103 -2.25 -11.52 15.70
N LEU A 104 -2.52 -11.06 16.93
CA LEU A 104 -3.09 -9.72 17.17
C LEU A 104 -2.16 -8.60 16.70
N SER A 105 -0.86 -8.70 17.01
CA SER A 105 0.13 -7.71 16.55
C SER A 105 0.26 -7.72 15.02
N THR A 106 0.20 -8.89 14.40
CA THR A 106 0.24 -9.03 12.94
C THR A 106 -0.98 -8.38 12.29
N ILE A 107 -2.18 -8.61 12.82
CA ILE A 107 -3.41 -7.98 12.33
C ILE A 107 -3.36 -6.46 12.53
N ALA A 108 -2.92 -5.98 13.69
CA ALA A 108 -2.80 -4.55 13.97
C ALA A 108 -1.83 -3.87 12.98
N PHE A 109 -0.70 -4.49 12.69
CA PHE A 109 0.26 -4.00 11.69
C PHE A 109 -0.35 -3.98 10.29
N ALA A 110 -1.06 -5.05 9.90
CA ALA A 110 -1.76 -5.10 8.62
C ALA A 110 -2.79 -3.97 8.49
N MET A 111 -3.61 -3.75 9.50
CA MET A 111 -4.60 -2.65 9.52
C MET A 111 -3.94 -1.28 9.38
N GLN A 112 -2.79 -1.06 10.01
CA GLN A 112 -2.04 0.19 9.86
C GLN A 112 -1.53 0.37 8.43
N ARG A 113 -1.05 -0.70 7.80
CA ARG A 113 -0.63 -0.68 6.39
C ARG A 113 -1.77 -0.30 5.46
N GLU A 114 -2.94 -0.91 5.62
CA GLU A 114 -4.13 -0.58 4.82
C GLU A 114 -4.51 0.90 4.97
N ALA A 115 -4.54 1.40 6.20
CA ALA A 115 -4.85 2.80 6.47
C ALA A 115 -3.82 3.75 5.81
N ASP A 116 -2.54 3.45 5.91
CA ASP A 116 -1.47 4.24 5.30
C ASP A 116 -1.54 4.20 3.76
N SER A 117 -1.86 3.04 3.18
CA SER A 117 -2.06 2.88 1.74
C SER A 117 -3.22 3.74 1.24
N ILE A 118 -4.36 3.72 1.93
CA ILE A 118 -5.53 4.55 1.61
C ILE A 118 -5.15 6.03 1.56
N LEU A 119 -4.45 6.54 2.57
CA LEU A 119 -4.01 7.93 2.62
C LEU A 119 -3.05 8.25 1.46
N TYR A 120 -2.11 7.37 1.18
CA TYR A 120 -1.16 7.55 0.09
C TYR A 120 -1.86 7.55 -1.28
N TYR A 121 -2.82 6.68 -1.53
CA TYR A 121 -3.54 6.62 -2.81
C TYR A 121 -4.44 7.82 -3.03
N HIS A 122 -4.96 8.45 -1.98
CA HIS A 122 -5.60 9.76 -2.11
C HIS A 122 -4.61 10.84 -2.59
N GLU A 123 -3.35 10.79 -2.13
CA GLU A 123 -2.31 11.69 -2.63
C GLU A 123 -1.92 11.34 -4.08
N VAL A 124 -1.81 10.06 -4.44
CA VAL A 124 -1.54 9.61 -5.82
C VAL A 124 -2.52 10.25 -6.81
N LYS A 125 -3.81 10.29 -6.50
CA LYS A 125 -4.82 10.91 -7.36
C LYS A 125 -4.48 12.36 -7.75
N ARG A 126 -3.86 13.11 -6.84
CA ARG A 126 -3.54 14.53 -7.09
C ARG A 126 -2.45 14.72 -8.16
N PHE A 127 -1.67 13.68 -8.43
CA PHE A 127 -0.61 13.68 -9.44
C PHE A 127 -1.05 13.09 -10.77
N MET A 128 -2.25 12.51 -10.82
CA MET A 128 -2.70 11.73 -11.96
C MET A 128 -3.74 12.48 -12.78
N ASP A 129 -3.78 12.19 -14.09
CA ASP A 129 -4.87 12.63 -14.95
C ASP A 129 -6.19 12.04 -14.50
N GLU A 130 -7.28 12.78 -14.69
CA GLU A 130 -8.64 12.35 -14.31
C GLU A 130 -9.05 11.00 -14.88
N LYS A 131 -8.51 10.62 -16.04
CA LYS A 131 -8.75 9.30 -16.66
C LYS A 131 -8.37 8.11 -15.77
N TYR A 132 -7.48 8.32 -14.79
CA TYR A 132 -7.04 7.29 -13.84
C TYR A 132 -7.84 7.29 -12.52
N TYR A 133 -8.65 8.31 -12.26
CA TYR A 133 -9.33 8.48 -10.97
C TYR A 133 -10.21 7.30 -10.61
N ASN A 134 -10.97 6.77 -11.58
CA ASN A 134 -11.85 5.63 -11.32
C ASN A 134 -11.09 4.37 -10.89
N ILE A 135 -9.90 4.13 -11.46
CA ILE A 135 -9.07 2.98 -11.09
C ILE A 135 -8.52 3.15 -9.68
N ILE A 136 -8.01 4.35 -9.37
CA ILE A 136 -7.47 4.67 -8.03
C ILE A 136 -8.57 4.61 -6.98
N ASP A 137 -9.76 5.15 -7.25
CA ASP A 137 -10.90 5.10 -6.33
C ASP A 137 -11.38 3.66 -6.08
N LYS A 138 -11.32 2.81 -7.10
CA LYS A 138 -11.60 1.38 -6.95
C LYS A 138 -10.60 0.74 -5.99
N ILE A 139 -9.30 0.95 -6.18
CA ILE A 139 -8.26 0.44 -5.28
C ILE A 139 -8.48 0.93 -3.85
N ILE A 140 -8.69 2.24 -3.64
CA ILE A 140 -8.98 2.81 -2.32
C ILE A 140 -10.20 2.12 -1.66
N THR A 141 -11.23 1.83 -2.45
CA THR A 141 -12.43 1.15 -1.94
C THR A 141 -12.12 -0.29 -1.53
N GLU A 142 -11.26 -0.98 -2.27
CA GLU A 142 -10.82 -2.33 -1.96
C GLU A 142 -9.95 -2.34 -0.70
N GLU A 143 -9.01 -1.40 -0.52
CA GLU A 143 -8.21 -1.25 0.70
C GLU A 143 -9.08 -1.00 1.94
N ARG A 144 -10.15 -0.24 1.82
CA ARG A 144 -11.12 -0.07 2.92
C ARG A 144 -11.80 -1.38 3.30
N LYS A 145 -12.11 -2.24 2.33
CA LYS A 145 -12.68 -3.57 2.57
C LYS A 145 -11.65 -4.49 3.24
N HIS A 146 -10.39 -4.42 2.84
CA HIS A 146 -9.29 -5.14 3.48
C HIS A 146 -9.17 -4.75 4.95
N PHE A 147 -9.13 -3.46 5.25
CA PHE A 147 -9.14 -2.95 6.62
C PHE A 147 -10.32 -3.49 7.43
N SER A 148 -11.52 -3.49 6.85
CA SER A 148 -12.73 -4.00 7.51
C SER A 148 -12.65 -5.51 7.78
N LYS A 149 -12.16 -6.31 6.82
CA LYS A 149 -11.96 -7.76 7.01
C LYS A 149 -10.94 -8.06 8.10
N LEU A 150 -9.85 -7.30 8.15
CA LEU A 150 -8.84 -7.40 9.22
C LEU A 150 -9.43 -7.01 10.58
N SER A 151 -10.27 -5.98 10.64
CA SER A 151 -10.97 -5.57 11.86
C SER A 151 -11.91 -6.66 12.36
N GLU A 152 -12.65 -7.32 11.48
CA GLU A 152 -13.51 -8.46 11.86
C GLU A 152 -12.67 -9.64 12.37
N LEU A 153 -11.57 -9.97 11.70
CA LEU A 153 -10.67 -11.01 12.18
C LEU A 153 -10.10 -10.68 13.56
N ARG A 154 -9.71 -9.43 13.80
CA ARG A 154 -9.19 -8.98 15.11
C ARG A 154 -10.16 -9.26 16.25
N LYS A 155 -11.45 -9.10 16.02
CA LYS A 155 -12.49 -9.35 17.05
C LYS A 155 -12.53 -10.80 17.54
N LYS A 156 -12.08 -11.76 16.71
CA LYS A 156 -12.00 -13.17 17.13
C LYS A 156 -10.90 -13.42 18.17
N TYR A 157 -9.86 -12.57 18.20
CA TYR A 157 -8.69 -12.73 19.05
C TYR A 157 -8.64 -11.73 20.22
N ALA A 158 -9.62 -10.83 20.27
CA ALA A 158 -9.70 -9.80 21.31
C ALA A 158 -10.40 -10.32 22.57
#